data_6bc62cbd506ca040be53d1b4bc34a93b
#
_entry.id   6bc62cbd506ca040be53d1b4bc34a93b
#
_cell.length_a   1.000
_cell.length_b   1.000
_cell.length_c   1.000
_cell.angle_alpha   90.00
_cell.angle_beta   90.00
_cell.angle_gamma   90.00
#
_symmetry.space_group_name_H-M   'P 1'
#
loop_
_entity.id
_entity.type
_entity.pdbx_description
1 polymer ?
#
loop_
_entity_poly.entity_id
_entity_poly.type
_entity_poly.pdbx_seq_one_letter_code
_entity_poly.pdbx_strand_id
1 'polypeptide(L)'
;VSNRTKAARGGRASARTRPGFRRLGPVALALLVGALIGGLIGAALADDSSPTADRVAELKAAEARRDAQQIVDLTGQARRTQQSLLPVLDGLAAALPPGATAPGPTATDAAVTGWATTTDKAVEEFADPPSGGTAVNIARSGLTAALRQLDLAVDTYTAALAAPPADRPALLGLAGRQRDAAVATWSVAATQLDVLNVDAGHGHAHVFLPAVPGQGALTADGAHEGE
;
A
#
# COMPACT_ATOMS: atom_id res chain seq x y z
N VAL A 1 -73.69 -22.43 -3.53
CA VAL A 1 -73.75 -23.84 -3.92
C VAL A 1 -72.35 -24.42 -3.72
N SER A 2 -72.07 -24.99 -2.55
CA SER A 2 -72.06 -26.45 -2.26
C SER A 2 -70.99 -27.21 -3.07
N ASN A 3 -69.98 -27.88 -2.61
CA ASN A 3 -69.89 -28.92 -1.65
C ASN A 3 -68.51 -29.58 -1.61
N ARG A 4 -68.04 -29.90 -0.41
CA ARG A 4 -67.45 -31.16 0.08
C ARG A 4 -66.09 -31.64 -0.36
N THR A 5 -65.25 -31.58 0.64
CA THR A 5 -64.50 -32.68 1.32
C THR A 5 -64.14 -33.91 0.52
N LYS A 6 -62.85 -34.27 0.50
CA LYS A 6 -62.42 -35.63 0.90
C LYS A 6 -60.95 -35.66 1.34
N ALA A 7 -60.75 -36.20 2.50
CA ALA A 7 -59.47 -36.56 3.07
C ALA A 7 -58.97 -37.89 2.47
N ALA A 8 -57.68 -38.05 2.33
CA ALA A 8 -56.93 -39.33 2.35
C ALA A 8 -55.48 -39.10 2.72
N ARG A 9 -55.09 -39.50 3.92
CA ARG A 9 -54.11 -40.54 4.31
C ARG A 9 -52.88 -40.59 3.42
N GLY A 10 -51.72 -40.19 3.89
CA GLY A 10 -50.89 -41.17 4.64
C GLY A 10 -49.66 -41.50 3.82
N GLY A 11 -48.51 -41.01 4.15
CA GLY A 11 -47.22 -41.42 3.60
C GLY A 11 -46.09 -40.80 4.42
N ARG A 12 -45.72 -41.47 5.54
CA ARG A 12 -44.45 -41.20 6.25
C ARG A 12 -43.30 -41.62 5.35
N ALA A 13 -42.61 -40.69 4.74
CA ALA A 13 -41.30 -40.90 4.12
C ALA A 13 -40.25 -40.53 5.15
N SER A 14 -39.52 -41.52 5.61
CA SER A 14 -38.34 -41.38 6.48
C SER A 14 -37.31 -40.52 5.80
N ALA A 15 -37.03 -39.35 6.35
CA ALA A 15 -35.89 -38.52 5.97
C ALA A 15 -34.60 -39.22 6.44
N ARG A 16 -33.87 -39.82 5.50
CA ARG A 16 -32.48 -40.22 5.71
C ARG A 16 -31.64 -38.97 5.89
N THR A 17 -31.27 -38.70 7.12
CA THR A 17 -30.21 -37.72 7.47
C THR A 17 -28.89 -38.13 6.83
N ARG A 18 -28.45 -37.40 5.80
CA ARG A 18 -27.10 -37.48 5.26
C ARG A 18 -26.15 -36.81 6.27
N PRO A 19 -25.06 -37.46 6.71
CA PRO A 19 -24.09 -36.82 7.60
C PRO A 19 -23.39 -35.69 6.84
N GLY A 20 -23.45 -34.49 7.43
CA GLY A 20 -22.90 -33.27 6.85
C GLY A 20 -21.38 -33.27 6.81
N PHE A 21 -20.84 -33.34 5.60
CA PHE A 21 -19.41 -33.22 5.26
C PHE A 21 -18.87 -31.76 5.35
N ARG A 22 -19.60 -30.84 6.05
CA ARG A 22 -19.33 -29.39 5.96
C ARG A 22 -18.38 -28.82 7.02
N ARG A 23 -17.77 -29.63 7.89
CA ARG A 23 -16.89 -29.13 8.98
C ARG A 23 -15.43 -29.58 8.90
N LEU A 24 -15.01 -30.26 7.83
CA LEU A 24 -13.62 -30.73 7.67
C LEU A 24 -12.70 -29.71 6.96
N GLY A 25 -13.23 -28.72 6.28
CA GLY A 25 -12.45 -27.72 5.54
C GLY A 25 -11.52 -26.85 6.41
N PRO A 26 -12.05 -26.22 7.49
CA PRO A 26 -11.19 -25.35 8.31
C PRO A 26 -10.17 -26.14 9.14
N VAL A 27 -10.50 -27.38 9.55
CA VAL A 27 -9.57 -28.26 10.28
C VAL A 27 -8.44 -28.75 9.37
N ALA A 28 -8.73 -29.09 8.11
CA ALA A 28 -7.72 -29.50 7.15
C ALA A 28 -6.78 -28.35 6.78
N LEU A 29 -7.31 -27.11 6.67
CA LEU A 29 -6.50 -25.93 6.41
C LEU A 29 -5.60 -25.58 7.63
N ALA A 30 -6.13 -25.67 8.83
CA ALA A 30 -5.36 -25.46 10.06
C ALA A 30 -4.26 -26.51 10.25
N LEU A 31 -4.50 -27.77 9.88
CA LEU A 31 -3.50 -28.83 9.90
C LEU A 31 -2.42 -28.63 8.83
N LEU A 32 -2.77 -28.13 7.64
CA LEU A 32 -1.78 -27.81 6.58
C LEU A 32 -0.89 -26.63 6.99
N VAL A 33 -1.45 -25.57 7.55
CA VAL A 33 -0.70 -24.43 8.07
C VAL A 33 0.16 -24.84 9.27
N GLY A 34 -0.41 -25.64 10.19
CA GLY A 34 0.34 -26.20 11.33
C GLY A 34 1.46 -27.14 10.90
N ALA A 35 1.28 -27.94 9.84
CA ALA A 35 2.32 -28.83 9.29
C ALA A 35 3.44 -28.04 8.58
N LEU A 36 3.13 -26.93 7.92
CA LEU A 36 4.13 -26.04 7.31
C LEU A 36 4.96 -25.31 8.39
N ILE A 37 4.32 -24.79 9.43
CA ILE A 37 5.01 -24.14 10.55
C ILE A 37 5.73 -25.17 11.43
N GLY A 38 5.09 -26.28 11.75
CA GLY A 38 5.66 -27.37 12.55
C GLY A 38 6.78 -28.12 11.81
N GLY A 39 6.67 -28.25 10.49
CA GLY A 39 7.72 -28.83 9.64
C GLY A 39 8.99 -27.99 9.59
N LEU A 40 8.86 -26.66 9.59
CA LEU A 40 9.99 -25.73 9.66
C LEU A 40 10.67 -25.76 11.05
N ILE A 41 9.89 -25.84 12.13
CA ILE A 41 10.41 -25.95 13.51
C ILE A 41 10.99 -27.37 13.75
N GLY A 42 10.34 -28.42 13.25
CA GLY A 42 10.79 -29.80 13.39
C GLY A 42 12.08 -30.08 12.60
N ALA A 43 12.27 -29.47 11.43
CA ALA A 43 13.52 -29.52 10.67
C ALA A 43 14.67 -28.78 11.38
N ALA A 44 14.38 -27.77 12.19
CA ALA A 44 15.37 -27.04 12.98
C ALA A 44 15.83 -27.80 14.25
N LEU A 45 15.06 -28.83 14.66
CA LEU A 45 15.36 -29.66 15.83
C LEU A 45 15.90 -31.06 15.45
N ALA A 46 15.91 -31.41 14.17
CA ALA A 46 16.58 -32.61 13.68
C ALA A 46 18.09 -32.33 13.65
N ASP A 47 18.80 -33.01 14.52
CA ASP A 47 20.25 -32.91 14.74
C ASP A 47 21.02 -33.56 13.57
N ASP A 48 20.76 -33.09 12.34
CA ASP A 48 21.51 -33.40 11.13
C ASP A 48 22.22 -32.14 10.65
N SER A 49 23.34 -31.80 11.34
CA SER A 49 24.30 -30.80 10.90
C SER A 49 25.01 -31.25 9.62
N SER A 50 24.26 -31.28 8.52
CA SER A 50 24.89 -31.42 7.22
C SER A 50 25.54 -30.12 6.81
N PRO A 51 26.71 -30.08 6.18
CA PRO A 51 27.34 -28.85 5.68
C PRO A 51 26.43 -28.01 4.79
N THR A 52 25.42 -28.61 4.17
CA THR A 52 24.40 -27.96 3.36
C THR A 52 23.38 -27.23 4.21
N ALA A 53 22.95 -27.81 5.34
CA ALA A 53 21.99 -27.16 6.25
C ALA A 53 22.62 -25.92 6.91
N ASP A 54 23.87 -26.03 7.36
CA ASP A 54 24.62 -24.91 7.93
C ASP A 54 24.78 -23.78 6.90
N ARG A 55 25.10 -24.11 5.66
CA ARG A 55 25.23 -23.12 4.58
C ARG A 55 23.92 -22.42 4.26
N VAL A 56 22.79 -23.13 4.26
CA VAL A 56 21.46 -22.55 4.07
C VAL A 56 21.11 -21.63 5.24
N ALA A 57 21.43 -22.01 6.47
CA ALA A 57 21.20 -21.17 7.65
C ALA A 57 22.04 -19.87 7.61
N GLU A 58 23.32 -19.97 7.22
CA GLU A 58 24.16 -18.79 7.01
C GLU A 58 23.61 -17.84 5.96
N LEU A 59 23.20 -18.35 4.80
CA LEU A 59 22.62 -17.54 3.73
C LEU A 59 21.33 -16.82 4.17
N LYS A 60 20.43 -17.55 4.84
CA LYS A 60 19.21 -16.95 5.40
C LYS A 60 19.51 -15.88 6.45
N ALA A 61 20.50 -16.09 7.32
CA ALA A 61 20.92 -15.10 8.29
C ALA A 61 21.55 -13.86 7.63
N ALA A 62 22.31 -14.04 6.56
CA ALA A 62 22.88 -12.95 5.79
C ALA A 62 21.77 -12.13 5.06
N GLU A 63 20.78 -12.81 4.47
CA GLU A 63 19.61 -12.17 3.88
C GLU A 63 18.82 -11.37 4.89
N ALA A 64 18.51 -11.92 6.06
CA ALA A 64 17.78 -11.25 7.11
C ALA A 64 18.49 -9.98 7.61
N ARG A 65 19.82 -10.03 7.75
CA ARG A 65 20.62 -8.85 8.13
C ARG A 65 20.59 -7.78 7.05
N ARG A 66 20.72 -8.16 5.79
CA ARG A 66 20.62 -7.23 4.66
C ARG A 66 19.25 -6.57 4.59
N ASP A 67 18.17 -7.35 4.73
CA ASP A 67 16.82 -6.83 4.70
C ASP A 67 16.54 -5.87 5.88
N ALA A 68 17.02 -6.21 7.08
CA ALA A 68 16.93 -5.31 8.24
C ALA A 68 17.61 -3.96 7.98
N GLN A 69 18.82 -3.95 7.39
CA GLN A 69 19.49 -2.70 7.02
C GLN A 69 18.71 -1.93 5.94
N GLN A 70 18.18 -2.62 4.93
CA GLN A 70 17.40 -1.99 3.88
C GLN A 70 16.09 -1.37 4.38
N ILE A 71 15.46 -1.94 5.40
CA ILE A 71 14.28 -1.35 6.04
C ILE A 71 14.64 0.02 6.64
N VAL A 72 15.75 0.10 7.40
CA VAL A 72 16.22 1.36 7.99
C VAL A 72 16.55 2.39 6.91
N ASP A 73 17.29 1.99 5.87
CA ASP A 73 17.71 2.88 4.79
C ASP A 73 16.50 3.40 4.00
N LEU A 74 15.56 2.52 3.65
CA LEU A 74 14.34 2.87 2.93
C LEU A 74 13.44 3.80 3.78
N THR A 75 13.33 3.54 5.08
CA THR A 75 12.58 4.40 6.00
C THR A 75 13.19 5.80 6.08
N GLY A 76 14.50 5.88 6.20
CA GLY A 76 15.23 7.15 6.19
C GLY A 76 15.06 7.91 4.86
N GLN A 77 15.14 7.21 3.74
CA GLN A 77 14.89 7.78 2.41
C GLN A 77 13.44 8.28 2.29
N ALA A 78 12.45 7.45 2.63
CA ALA A 78 11.03 7.81 2.56
C ALA A 78 10.71 9.04 3.42
N ARG A 79 11.30 9.15 4.62
CA ARG A 79 11.12 10.32 5.50
C ARG A 79 11.69 11.60 4.91
N ARG A 80 12.89 11.57 4.31
CA ARG A 80 13.45 12.75 3.64
C ARG A 80 12.60 13.16 2.44
N THR A 81 12.19 12.19 1.65
CA THR A 81 11.34 12.42 0.47
C THR A 81 9.97 12.97 0.89
N GLN A 82 9.33 12.40 1.90
CA GLN A 82 8.09 12.95 2.48
C GLN A 82 8.24 14.44 2.78
N GLN A 83 9.28 14.83 3.51
CA GLN A 83 9.51 16.23 3.88
C GLN A 83 9.69 17.14 2.66
N SER A 84 10.39 16.67 1.63
CA SER A 84 10.60 17.46 0.39
C SER A 84 9.31 17.62 -0.43
N LEU A 85 8.38 16.65 -0.35
CA LEU A 85 7.13 16.67 -1.10
C LEU A 85 6.03 17.51 -0.45
N LEU A 86 6.10 17.81 0.85
CA LEU A 86 5.06 18.60 1.53
C LEU A 86 4.78 19.95 0.84
N PRO A 87 5.78 20.79 0.48
CA PRO A 87 5.52 22.03 -0.23
C PRO A 87 4.91 21.85 -1.62
N VAL A 88 5.22 20.74 -2.30
CA VAL A 88 4.63 20.40 -3.60
C VAL A 88 3.14 20.06 -3.44
N LEU A 89 2.81 19.22 -2.47
CA LEU A 89 1.44 18.82 -2.18
C LEU A 89 0.61 20.01 -1.71
N ASP A 90 1.14 20.86 -0.84
CA ASP A 90 0.47 22.08 -0.36
C ASP A 90 0.18 23.04 -1.52
N GLY A 91 1.16 23.24 -2.41
CA GLY A 91 1.01 24.09 -3.58
C GLY A 91 -0.01 23.54 -4.60
N LEU A 92 0.07 22.24 -4.90
CA LEU A 92 -0.92 21.58 -5.76
C LEU A 92 -2.32 21.61 -5.16
N ALA A 93 -2.45 21.42 -3.85
CA ALA A 93 -3.76 21.48 -3.19
C ALA A 93 -4.32 22.91 -3.11
N ALA A 94 -3.49 23.93 -3.00
CA ALA A 94 -3.92 25.33 -3.11
C ALA A 94 -4.43 25.65 -4.52
N ALA A 95 -3.72 25.16 -5.56
CA ALA A 95 -4.11 25.38 -6.95
C ALA A 95 -5.30 24.50 -7.38
N LEU A 96 -5.40 23.29 -6.85
CA LEU A 96 -6.40 22.27 -7.15
C LEU A 96 -7.01 21.74 -5.84
N PRO A 97 -7.88 22.50 -5.17
CA PRO A 97 -8.39 22.09 -3.86
C PRO A 97 -9.15 20.76 -3.94
N PRO A 98 -8.86 19.78 -3.05
CA PRO A 98 -9.55 18.49 -3.03
C PRO A 98 -11.07 18.68 -2.87
N GLY A 99 -11.85 17.98 -3.71
CA GLY A 99 -13.31 18.04 -3.66
C GLY A 99 -13.94 19.34 -4.15
N ALA A 100 -13.16 20.36 -4.54
CA ALA A 100 -13.69 21.60 -5.07
C ALA A 100 -14.18 21.42 -6.52
N THR A 101 -15.21 22.19 -6.89
CA THR A 101 -15.78 22.23 -8.26
C THR A 101 -15.02 23.18 -9.18
N ALA A 102 -14.16 24.04 -8.63
CA ALA A 102 -13.36 25.02 -9.37
C ALA A 102 -11.92 25.01 -8.87
N PRO A 103 -10.94 25.29 -9.76
CA PRO A 103 -9.55 25.43 -9.37
C PRO A 103 -9.36 26.64 -8.43
N GLY A 104 -8.33 26.58 -7.61
CA GLY A 104 -7.85 27.70 -6.81
C GLY A 104 -7.00 28.68 -7.62
N PRO A 105 -6.22 29.53 -6.95
CA PRO A 105 -5.30 30.45 -7.59
C PRO A 105 -4.28 29.72 -8.44
N THR A 106 -3.98 30.26 -9.62
CA THR A 106 -2.93 29.73 -10.48
C THR A 106 -1.57 29.87 -9.80
N ALA A 107 -0.81 28.79 -9.74
CA ALA A 107 0.55 28.81 -9.21
C ALA A 107 1.48 29.63 -10.14
N THR A 108 2.51 30.23 -9.54
CA THR A 108 3.52 30.98 -10.31
C THR A 108 4.43 30.01 -11.06
N ASP A 109 5.03 30.45 -12.17
CA ASP A 109 5.98 29.63 -12.95
C ASP A 109 7.16 29.15 -12.10
N ALA A 110 7.65 29.99 -11.17
CA ALA A 110 8.72 29.62 -10.26
C ALA A 110 8.28 28.50 -9.30
N ALA A 111 7.04 28.52 -8.80
CA ALA A 111 6.51 27.46 -7.95
C ALA A 111 6.40 26.13 -8.73
N VAL A 112 5.82 26.18 -9.93
CA VAL A 112 5.66 24.99 -10.79
C VAL A 112 7.02 24.38 -11.17
N THR A 113 8.00 25.21 -11.54
CA THR A 113 9.38 24.76 -11.81
C THR A 113 10.01 24.11 -10.56
N GLY A 114 9.78 24.68 -9.38
CA GLY A 114 10.25 24.11 -8.13
C GLY A 114 9.60 22.75 -7.82
N TRP A 115 8.31 22.59 -8.10
CA TRP A 115 7.60 21.31 -7.93
C TRP A 115 8.17 20.24 -8.86
N ALA A 116 8.33 20.55 -10.16
CA ALA A 116 8.90 19.63 -11.15
C ALA A 116 10.31 19.18 -10.72
N THR A 117 11.19 20.14 -10.37
CA THR A 117 12.54 19.81 -9.90
C THR A 117 12.52 18.88 -8.67
N THR A 118 11.56 19.08 -7.77
CA THR A 118 11.46 18.27 -6.55
C THR A 118 10.95 16.86 -6.85
N THR A 119 9.94 16.72 -7.71
CA THR A 119 9.38 15.40 -8.07
C THR A 119 10.34 14.61 -8.94
N ASP A 120 10.99 15.22 -9.94
CA ASP A 120 12.05 14.61 -10.77
C ASP A 120 13.15 14.01 -9.89
N LYS A 121 13.69 14.83 -8.95
CA LYS A 121 14.72 14.39 -8.02
C LYS A 121 14.26 13.23 -7.16
N ALA A 122 13.02 13.28 -6.65
CA ALA A 122 12.47 12.20 -5.84
C ALA A 122 12.33 10.90 -6.65
N VAL A 123 11.91 10.97 -7.91
CA VAL A 123 11.86 9.81 -8.81
C VAL A 123 13.25 9.25 -9.08
N GLU A 124 14.25 10.10 -9.34
CA GLU A 124 15.64 9.70 -9.59
C GLU A 124 16.26 9.00 -8.38
N GLU A 125 16.03 9.50 -7.16
CA GLU A 125 16.52 8.89 -5.92
C GLU A 125 16.00 7.46 -5.68
N PHE A 126 14.87 7.08 -6.29
CA PHE A 126 14.28 5.74 -6.20
C PHE A 126 14.49 4.89 -7.47
N ALA A 127 15.26 5.37 -8.46
CA ALA A 127 15.36 4.71 -9.78
C ALA A 127 16.21 3.44 -9.76
N ASP A 128 17.26 3.38 -8.93
CA ASP A 128 18.20 2.25 -8.87
C ASP A 128 18.22 1.61 -7.47
N PRO A 129 17.21 0.77 -7.14
CA PRO A 129 17.10 0.20 -5.83
C PRO A 129 18.05 -0.99 -5.63
N PRO A 130 18.65 -1.13 -4.44
CA PRO A 130 19.40 -2.33 -4.10
C PRO A 130 18.49 -3.56 -4.07
N SER A 131 19.03 -4.74 -4.38
CA SER A 131 18.30 -6.01 -4.25
C SER A 131 17.92 -6.26 -2.79
N GLY A 132 16.64 -6.53 -2.52
CA GLY A 132 16.09 -6.79 -1.20
C GLY A 132 15.07 -7.94 -1.19
N GLY A 133 14.62 -8.33 -0.01
CA GLY A 133 13.54 -9.28 0.18
C GLY A 133 12.23 -8.80 -0.44
N THR A 134 11.33 -9.73 -0.72
CA THR A 134 10.05 -9.44 -1.42
C THR A 134 9.26 -8.33 -0.72
N ALA A 135 9.15 -8.36 0.59
CA ALA A 135 8.36 -7.39 1.35
C ALA A 135 8.95 -5.97 1.27
N VAL A 136 10.28 -5.83 1.35
CA VAL A 136 11.00 -4.55 1.18
C VAL A 136 10.82 -4.02 -0.25
N ASN A 137 10.91 -4.92 -1.23
CA ASN A 137 10.71 -4.55 -2.65
C ASN A 137 9.28 -4.11 -2.93
N ILE A 138 8.25 -4.69 -2.28
CA ILE A 138 6.85 -4.24 -2.40
C ILE A 138 6.71 -2.81 -1.87
N ALA A 139 7.21 -2.52 -0.65
CA ALA A 139 7.16 -1.17 -0.09
C ALA A 139 7.87 -0.16 -1.00
N ARG A 140 9.09 -0.48 -1.42
CA ARG A 140 9.90 0.39 -2.30
C ARG A 140 9.21 0.65 -3.64
N SER A 141 8.70 -0.40 -4.29
CA SER A 141 8.01 -0.27 -5.59
C SER A 141 6.75 0.57 -5.48
N GLY A 142 6.02 0.45 -4.37
CA GLY A 142 4.85 1.28 -4.10
C GLY A 142 5.22 2.76 -3.91
N LEU A 143 6.27 3.07 -3.13
CA LEU A 143 6.78 4.43 -3.00
C LEU A 143 7.23 5.00 -4.35
N THR A 144 7.98 4.23 -5.14
CA THR A 144 8.41 4.63 -6.48
C THR A 144 7.23 4.91 -7.42
N ALA A 145 6.19 4.05 -7.36
CA ALA A 145 4.97 4.25 -8.16
C ALA A 145 4.24 5.53 -7.76
N ALA A 146 4.14 5.82 -6.47
CA ALA A 146 3.53 7.04 -5.96
C ALA A 146 4.30 8.31 -6.42
N LEU A 147 5.63 8.27 -6.37
CA LEU A 147 6.47 9.38 -6.84
C LEU A 147 6.26 9.67 -8.32
N ARG A 148 6.25 8.64 -9.17
CA ARG A 148 5.98 8.80 -10.61
C ARG A 148 4.57 9.32 -10.89
N GLN A 149 3.58 8.96 -10.08
CA GLN A 149 2.21 9.49 -10.21
C GLN A 149 2.14 10.95 -9.80
N LEU A 150 2.88 11.37 -8.75
CA LEU A 150 2.93 12.77 -8.33
C LEU A 150 3.67 13.64 -9.37
N ASP A 151 4.75 13.13 -9.89
CA ASP A 151 5.51 13.76 -10.96
C ASP A 151 4.61 13.99 -12.19
N LEU A 152 3.90 12.95 -12.63
CA LEU A 152 2.92 13.07 -13.71
C LEU A 152 1.80 14.09 -13.39
N ALA A 153 1.41 14.26 -12.12
CA ALA A 153 0.43 15.27 -11.71
C ALA A 153 0.98 16.69 -11.91
N VAL A 154 2.26 16.92 -11.59
CA VAL A 154 2.95 18.21 -11.80
C VAL A 154 3.09 18.48 -13.29
N ASP A 155 3.50 17.51 -14.09
CA ASP A 155 3.58 17.63 -15.56
C ASP A 155 2.22 17.97 -16.19
N THR A 156 1.17 17.28 -15.74
CA THR A 156 -0.20 17.53 -16.22
C THR A 156 -0.67 18.92 -15.84
N TYR A 157 -0.35 19.40 -14.63
CA TYR A 157 -0.64 20.76 -14.21
C TYR A 157 0.10 21.78 -15.09
N THR A 158 1.38 21.56 -15.37
CA THR A 158 2.20 22.38 -16.25
C THR A 158 1.62 22.44 -17.67
N ALA A 159 1.23 21.30 -18.21
CA ALA A 159 0.57 21.22 -19.51
C ALA A 159 -0.77 21.97 -19.52
N ALA A 160 -1.53 21.91 -18.43
CA ALA A 160 -2.77 22.65 -18.30
C ALA A 160 -2.59 24.16 -18.37
N LEU A 161 -1.51 24.69 -17.77
CA LEU A 161 -1.21 26.14 -17.84
C LEU A 161 -0.92 26.60 -19.26
N ALA A 162 -0.26 25.78 -20.07
CA ALA A 162 0.05 26.05 -21.46
C ALA A 162 -1.13 25.76 -22.43
N ALA A 163 -2.15 25.04 -21.98
CA ALA A 163 -3.26 24.60 -22.83
C ALA A 163 -4.22 25.74 -23.18
N PRO A 164 -4.94 25.64 -24.34
CA PRO A 164 -6.06 26.50 -24.65
C PRO A 164 -7.11 26.57 -23.55
N PRO A 165 -7.80 27.70 -23.35
CA PRO A 165 -8.79 27.85 -22.28
C PRO A 165 -9.88 26.76 -22.27
N ALA A 166 -10.26 26.21 -23.41
CA ALA A 166 -11.28 25.18 -23.53
C ALA A 166 -10.82 23.83 -22.95
N ASP A 167 -9.53 23.50 -23.02
CA ASP A 167 -8.97 22.20 -22.62
C ASP A 167 -8.43 22.23 -21.17
N ARG A 168 -8.09 23.44 -20.70
CA ARG A 168 -7.48 23.65 -19.38
C ARG A 168 -8.23 23.02 -18.23
N PRO A 169 -9.57 23.18 -18.10
CA PRO A 169 -10.31 22.63 -16.95
C PRO A 169 -10.21 21.10 -16.85
N ALA A 170 -10.21 20.40 -18.01
CA ALA A 170 -10.11 18.95 -18.04
C ALA A 170 -8.73 18.47 -17.54
N LEU A 171 -7.65 19.15 -17.96
CA LEU A 171 -6.29 18.86 -17.54
C LEU A 171 -6.06 19.18 -16.06
N LEU A 172 -6.55 20.31 -15.57
CA LEU A 172 -6.49 20.65 -14.14
C LEU A 172 -7.21 19.60 -13.28
N GLY A 173 -8.40 19.17 -13.69
CA GLY A 173 -9.11 18.09 -13.03
C GLY A 173 -8.37 16.76 -13.07
N LEU A 174 -7.66 16.46 -14.16
CA LEU A 174 -6.81 15.25 -14.26
C LEU A 174 -5.62 15.33 -13.29
N ALA A 175 -4.90 16.45 -13.28
CA ALA A 175 -3.77 16.66 -12.37
C ALA A 175 -4.17 16.49 -10.90
N GLY A 176 -5.33 17.02 -10.49
CA GLY A 176 -5.87 16.82 -9.14
C GLY A 176 -6.09 15.34 -8.80
N ARG A 177 -6.74 14.59 -9.70
CA ARG A 177 -6.95 13.15 -9.50
C ARG A 177 -5.64 12.35 -9.46
N GLN A 178 -4.65 12.72 -10.26
CA GLN A 178 -3.32 12.07 -10.26
C GLN A 178 -2.59 12.33 -8.94
N ARG A 179 -2.63 13.56 -8.41
CA ARG A 179 -2.13 13.87 -7.07
C ARG A 179 -2.80 13.00 -5.99
N ASP A 180 -4.12 12.91 -6.00
CA ASP A 180 -4.87 12.14 -5.01
C ASP A 180 -4.53 10.63 -5.11
N ALA A 181 -4.39 10.11 -6.33
CA ALA A 181 -3.95 8.74 -6.56
C ALA A 181 -2.51 8.50 -6.07
N ALA A 182 -1.60 9.47 -6.25
CA ALA A 182 -0.23 9.39 -5.76
C ALA A 182 -0.20 9.29 -4.22
N VAL A 183 -0.96 10.14 -3.52
CA VAL A 183 -1.06 10.12 -2.06
C VAL A 183 -1.63 8.80 -1.56
N ALA A 184 -2.68 8.29 -2.20
CA ALA A 184 -3.27 6.99 -1.85
C ALA A 184 -2.28 5.83 -2.08
N THR A 185 -1.55 5.83 -3.20
CA THR A 185 -0.51 4.81 -3.50
C THR A 185 0.63 4.87 -2.49
N TRP A 186 1.09 6.09 -2.14
CA TRP A 186 2.09 6.29 -1.09
C TRP A 186 1.63 5.73 0.24
N SER A 187 0.37 5.97 0.65
CA SER A 187 -0.17 5.50 1.92
C SER A 187 -0.16 3.98 2.04
N VAL A 188 -0.47 3.25 0.96
CA VAL A 188 -0.37 1.78 0.92
C VAL A 188 1.07 1.32 1.12
N ALA A 189 2.02 1.95 0.42
CA ALA A 189 3.44 1.61 0.53
C ALA A 189 4.03 1.99 1.90
N ALA A 190 3.62 3.13 2.46
CA ALA A 190 3.99 3.58 3.80
C ALA A 190 3.48 2.62 4.87
N THR A 191 2.25 2.11 4.75
CA THR A 191 1.71 1.07 5.63
C THR A 191 2.56 -0.21 5.56
N GLN A 192 2.93 -0.67 4.36
CA GLN A 192 3.80 -1.84 4.20
C GLN A 192 5.17 -1.60 4.87
N LEU A 193 5.73 -0.40 4.71
CA LEU A 193 7.00 -0.02 5.33
C LEU A 193 6.89 0.07 6.85
N ASP A 194 5.77 0.56 7.36
CA ASP A 194 5.48 0.62 8.80
C ASP A 194 5.43 -0.78 9.41
N VAL A 195 4.70 -1.72 8.78
CA VAL A 195 4.67 -3.14 9.21
C VAL A 195 6.06 -3.73 9.25
N LEU A 196 6.89 -3.50 8.22
CA LEU A 196 8.27 -3.99 8.18
C LEU A 196 9.13 -3.43 9.32
N ASN A 197 8.96 -2.14 9.67
CA ASN A 197 9.67 -1.53 10.79
C ASN A 197 9.24 -2.14 12.13
N VAL A 198 7.94 -2.34 12.35
CA VAL A 198 7.41 -2.96 13.57
C VAL A 198 7.91 -4.40 13.70
N ASP A 199 7.83 -5.20 12.63
CA ASP A 199 8.30 -6.59 12.61
C ASP A 199 9.82 -6.70 12.85
N ALA A 200 10.59 -5.72 12.39
CA ALA A 200 12.03 -5.63 12.63
C ALA A 200 12.41 -5.04 14.01
N GLY A 201 11.42 -4.63 14.83
CA GLY A 201 11.64 -4.06 16.16
C GLY A 201 12.09 -2.59 16.15
N HIS A 202 11.92 -1.87 15.04
CA HIS A 202 12.28 -0.45 14.91
C HIS A 202 11.16 0.51 15.32
N GLY A 203 9.96 0.00 15.68
CA GLY A 203 8.77 0.80 15.94
C GLY A 203 8.11 1.31 14.65
N HIS A 204 7.18 2.25 14.79
CA HIS A 204 6.43 2.79 13.65
C HIS A 204 7.25 3.75 12.79
N ALA A 205 7.08 3.66 11.46
CA ALA A 205 7.83 4.46 10.49
C ALA A 205 7.28 5.89 10.29
N HIS A 206 5.95 6.09 10.41
CA HIS A 206 5.25 7.38 10.26
C HIS A 206 5.69 8.23 9.06
N VAL A 207 5.67 7.65 7.85
CA VAL A 207 6.09 8.32 6.61
C VAL A 207 4.91 8.60 5.66
N PHE A 208 3.72 8.83 6.21
CA PHE A 208 2.51 9.09 5.43
C PHE A 208 2.47 10.52 4.86
N LEU A 209 1.91 10.67 3.65
CA LEU A 209 1.66 11.97 3.06
C LEU A 209 0.25 12.47 3.45
N PRO A 210 0.05 13.78 3.71
CA PRO A 210 -1.26 14.33 3.99
C PRO A 210 -2.14 14.25 2.73
N ALA A 211 -3.39 13.79 2.90
CA ALA A 211 -4.37 13.81 1.81
C ALA A 211 -4.89 15.24 1.53
N VAL A 212 -4.91 16.07 2.56
CA VAL A 212 -5.32 17.48 2.50
C VAL A 212 -4.33 18.33 3.30
N PRO A 213 -3.88 19.50 2.79
CA PRO A 213 -2.97 20.39 3.49
C PRO A 213 -3.50 20.77 4.88
N GLY A 214 -2.63 20.73 5.88
CA GLY A 214 -2.96 21.08 7.26
C GLY A 214 -3.80 20.05 8.02
N GLN A 215 -4.14 18.92 7.39
CA GLN A 215 -4.67 17.74 8.06
C GLN A 215 -3.56 16.70 8.21
N GLY A 216 -3.60 15.95 9.30
CA GLY A 216 -2.64 14.86 9.51
C GLY A 216 -2.64 13.86 8.36
N ALA A 217 -1.58 13.05 8.28
CA ALA A 217 -1.48 12.01 7.28
C ALA A 217 -2.61 10.98 7.45
N LEU A 218 -3.09 10.41 6.34
CA LEU A 218 -3.99 9.28 6.38
C LEU A 218 -3.21 8.03 6.79
N THR A 219 -3.59 7.41 7.89
CA THR A 219 -3.13 6.09 8.29
C THR A 219 -4.00 5.00 7.67
N ALA A 220 -3.52 3.74 7.67
CA ALA A 220 -4.24 2.61 7.07
C ALA A 220 -5.61 2.34 7.73
N ASP A 221 -5.79 2.73 8.98
CA ASP A 221 -7.02 2.63 9.76
C ASP A 221 -7.91 3.87 9.70
N GLY A 222 -7.53 4.87 8.90
CA GLY A 222 -8.30 6.10 8.71
C GLY A 222 -8.19 7.11 9.85
N ALA A 223 -7.37 6.85 10.86
CA ALA A 223 -7.08 7.81 11.91
C ALA A 223 -6.16 8.92 11.38
N HIS A 224 -6.35 10.16 11.82
CA HIS A 224 -5.43 11.26 11.52
C HIS A 224 -4.28 11.23 12.53
N GLU A 225 -3.03 11.19 12.05
CA GLU A 225 -1.87 11.40 12.92
C GLU A 225 -1.86 12.87 13.37
N GLY A 226 -2.04 13.11 14.67
CA GLY A 226 -1.94 14.46 15.24
C GLY A 226 -2.99 14.85 16.28
N GLU A 227 -3.75 13.88 16.84
CA GLU A 227 -4.52 14.10 18.08
C GLU A 227 -3.76 13.62 19.31
#